data_e6cb9832b3819988ccec5acb9036307a
#
_entry.id   e6cb9832b3819988ccec5acb9036307a
#
_cell.length_a   1.000
_cell.length_b   1.000
_cell.length_c   1.000
_cell.angle_alpha   90.00
_cell.angle_beta   90.00
_cell.angle_gamma   90.00
#
_symmetry.space_group_name_H-M   'P 1'
#
loop_
_entity.id
_entity.type
_entity.pdbx_description
1 polymer ?
#
loop_
_entity_poly.entity_id
_entity_poly.type
_entity_poly.pdbx_seq_one_letter_code
_entity_poly.pdbx_strand_id
1 'polypeptide(L)'
;QHTIFKDHLPNADAGTYIDTSPIDGEKRFVGYQTLPNRGLIAIASNGYEEAMARFWRRIQVFLAIVIPTLLALAACAIWIIRLLRREAQKNEALEEALERNAMLFREIHHRVKNNMQAMQALVAMHKLPKAVETNFKLRLAAMSTVHEHMYNHDKYATLDAPAFITSVTQNIFKAHGASDHLSLDIDQVSIDHEQATSLAMLINEVVTNSLKHAKSEEGTAEIRVSLKLLNEEKANLIIADNGPGFDPKTRPINMGTKIIQGMALQLHGTYSYAFDKGTIFSLEFPVA
;
A
#
# COMPACT_ATOMS: atom_id res chain seq x y z
N GLN A 1 77.96 -53.25 -6.06
CA GLN A 1 77.73 -52.40 -4.87
C GLN A 1 76.45 -51.64 -4.99
N HIS A 2 75.58 -51.70 -3.99
CA HIS A 2 74.28 -51.05 -3.99
C HIS A 2 74.42 -49.53 -4.07
N THR A 3 73.57 -48.87 -4.78
CA THR A 3 73.49 -47.43 -5.04
C THR A 3 73.55 -46.63 -3.71
N ILE A 4 72.96 -47.16 -2.66
CA ILE A 4 72.96 -46.52 -1.32
C ILE A 4 74.35 -46.24 -0.79
N PHE A 5 75.31 -47.17 -0.98
CA PHE A 5 76.66 -47.07 -0.48
C PHE A 5 77.54 -46.18 -1.36
N LYS A 6 77.23 -46.04 -2.65
CA LYS A 6 78.05 -45.26 -3.58
C LYS A 6 77.61 -43.80 -3.63
N ASP A 7 76.29 -43.56 -3.69
CA ASP A 7 75.81 -42.26 -4.07
C ASP A 7 75.09 -41.51 -2.92
N HIS A 8 74.66 -42.24 -1.89
CA HIS A 8 73.76 -41.60 -0.88
C HIS A 8 74.45 -41.54 0.49
N LEU A 9 74.98 -42.60 1.03
CA LEU A 9 75.60 -42.63 2.36
C LEU A 9 76.87 -41.76 2.52
N PRO A 10 77.73 -41.55 1.47
CA PRO A 10 78.82 -40.63 1.59
C PRO A 10 78.37 -39.14 1.74
N ASN A 11 77.15 -38.81 1.35
CA ASN A 11 76.70 -37.45 1.27
C ASN A 11 75.75 -37.06 2.41
N ALA A 12 75.09 -38.03 3.05
CA ALA A 12 74.12 -37.77 4.14
C ALA A 12 73.86 -39.02 4.97
N ASP A 13 73.69 -38.82 6.28
CA ASP A 13 73.36 -39.87 7.25
C ASP A 13 71.87 -40.37 7.14
N ALA A 14 71.01 -39.61 6.50
CA ALA A 14 69.64 -39.97 6.24
C ALA A 14 69.18 -39.34 4.93
N GLY A 15 68.33 -40.02 4.21
CA GLY A 15 67.75 -39.49 2.97
C GLY A 15 66.72 -40.41 2.35
N THR A 16 66.15 -39.91 1.24
CA THR A 16 65.19 -40.69 0.40
C THR A 16 65.62 -40.62 -1.04
N TYR A 17 65.50 -41.75 -1.75
CA TYR A 17 65.81 -41.84 -3.19
C TYR A 17 64.87 -42.82 -3.85
N ILE A 18 64.82 -42.79 -5.17
CA ILE A 18 64.07 -43.76 -5.97
C ILE A 18 65.07 -44.64 -6.71
N ASP A 19 64.95 -45.93 -6.55
CA ASP A 19 65.83 -46.88 -7.21
C ASP A 19 65.10 -48.16 -7.58
N THR A 20 65.66 -48.91 -8.51
CA THR A 20 65.14 -50.21 -8.90
C THR A 20 65.67 -51.29 -8.03
N SER A 21 64.84 -52.00 -7.32
CA SER A 21 65.22 -53.07 -6.42
C SER A 21 65.90 -54.19 -7.20
N PRO A 22 67.10 -54.58 -6.81
CA PRO A 22 67.86 -55.69 -7.46
C PRO A 22 67.23 -57.08 -7.15
N ILE A 23 66.31 -57.17 -6.22
CA ILE A 23 65.68 -58.40 -5.81
C ILE A 23 64.50 -58.79 -6.71
N ASP A 24 63.64 -57.83 -7.04
CA ASP A 24 62.42 -58.04 -7.78
C ASP A 24 62.29 -57.16 -9.05
N GLY A 25 63.25 -56.28 -9.28
CA GLY A 25 63.22 -55.43 -10.49
C GLY A 25 62.23 -54.27 -10.43
N GLU A 26 61.55 -54.06 -9.30
CA GLU A 26 60.57 -53.01 -9.14
C GLU A 26 61.17 -51.67 -8.70
N LYS A 27 60.65 -50.55 -9.23
CA LYS A 27 60.98 -49.22 -8.71
C LYS A 27 60.39 -49.03 -7.33
N ARG A 28 61.24 -48.54 -6.41
CA ARG A 28 60.87 -48.33 -5.02
C ARG A 28 61.29 -46.94 -4.51
N PHE A 29 60.46 -46.34 -3.68
CA PHE A 29 60.92 -45.27 -2.81
C PHE A 29 61.69 -45.90 -1.66
N VAL A 30 62.93 -45.52 -1.49
CA VAL A 30 63.83 -46.04 -0.45
C VAL A 30 64.14 -44.87 0.48
N GLY A 31 63.83 -45.02 1.77
CA GLY A 31 64.29 -44.16 2.82
C GLY A 31 65.39 -44.87 3.59
N TYR A 32 66.45 -44.18 3.97
CA TYR A 32 67.52 -44.72 4.75
C TYR A 32 67.96 -43.78 5.90
N GLN A 33 68.45 -44.36 7.00
CA GLN A 33 68.99 -43.62 8.13
C GLN A 33 70.11 -44.45 8.78
N THR A 34 71.29 -43.82 9.02
CA THR A 34 72.36 -44.40 9.75
C THR A 34 72.08 -44.34 11.27
N LEU A 35 72.47 -45.41 11.97
CA LEU A 35 72.39 -45.48 13.42
C LEU A 35 73.81 -45.25 13.99
N PRO A 36 74.13 -44.06 14.47
CA PRO A 36 75.52 -43.62 14.72
C PRO A 36 76.28 -44.49 15.71
N ASN A 37 75.62 -45.16 16.65
CA ASN A 37 76.30 -45.91 17.71
C ASN A 37 76.36 -47.43 17.47
N ARG A 38 75.89 -47.93 16.30
CA ARG A 38 75.83 -49.39 16.08
C ARG A 38 76.32 -49.82 14.68
N GLY A 39 76.77 -48.89 13.85
CA GLY A 39 77.20 -49.25 12.49
C GLY A 39 76.16 -49.90 11.62
N LEU A 40 74.90 -49.63 11.94
CA LEU A 40 73.73 -50.19 11.22
C LEU A 40 73.05 -49.09 10.39
N ILE A 41 72.44 -49.49 9.28
CA ILE A 41 71.63 -48.64 8.45
C ILE A 41 70.21 -49.21 8.46
N ALA A 42 69.26 -48.41 8.89
CA ALA A 42 67.84 -48.72 8.72
C ALA A 42 67.42 -48.35 7.33
N ILE A 43 66.79 -49.28 6.61
CA ILE A 43 66.24 -49.05 5.27
C ILE A 43 64.81 -49.44 5.28
N ALA A 44 63.93 -48.49 4.79
CA ALA A 44 62.51 -48.74 4.55
C ALA A 44 62.23 -48.51 3.07
N SER A 45 61.51 -49.39 2.42
CA SER A 45 61.17 -49.22 1.03
C SER A 45 59.67 -49.46 0.80
N ASN A 46 59.10 -48.71 -0.17
CA ASN A 46 57.71 -48.84 -0.60
C ASN A 46 57.66 -48.88 -2.13
N GLY A 47 56.80 -49.73 -2.69
CA GLY A 47 56.64 -49.81 -4.13
C GLY A 47 56.19 -48.48 -4.72
N TYR A 48 56.93 -48.03 -5.77
CA TYR A 48 56.65 -46.75 -6.46
C TYR A 48 55.23 -46.73 -7.05
N GLU A 49 54.89 -47.79 -7.78
CA GLU A 49 53.59 -47.86 -8.47
C GLU A 49 52.39 -47.90 -7.48
N GLU A 50 52.50 -48.63 -6.39
CA GLU A 50 51.45 -48.65 -5.36
C GLU A 50 51.32 -47.32 -4.64
N ALA A 51 52.44 -46.66 -4.35
CA ALA A 51 52.41 -45.35 -3.74
C ALA A 51 51.77 -44.33 -4.67
N MET A 52 52.12 -44.34 -5.94
CA MET A 52 51.52 -43.48 -6.97
C MET A 52 50.06 -43.78 -7.24
N ALA A 53 49.69 -45.06 -7.31
CA ALA A 53 48.27 -45.43 -7.49
C ALA A 53 47.42 -44.95 -6.29
N ARG A 54 47.91 -45.06 -5.05
CA ARG A 54 47.25 -44.52 -3.85
C ARG A 54 47.13 -43.00 -3.89
N PHE A 55 48.18 -42.30 -4.35
CA PHE A 55 48.20 -40.85 -4.51
C PHE A 55 47.17 -40.39 -5.57
N TRP A 56 47.18 -40.98 -6.75
CA TRP A 56 46.24 -40.66 -7.79
C TRP A 56 44.79 -40.97 -7.45
N ARG A 57 44.52 -42.06 -6.76
CA ARG A 57 43.21 -42.40 -6.25
C ARG A 57 42.67 -41.32 -5.28
N ARG A 58 43.53 -40.82 -4.37
CA ARG A 58 43.17 -39.72 -3.45
C ARG A 58 42.84 -38.44 -4.19
N ILE A 59 43.65 -38.09 -5.19
CA ILE A 59 43.41 -36.91 -6.04
C ILE A 59 42.08 -37.06 -6.77
N GLN A 60 41.80 -38.20 -7.38
CA GLN A 60 40.55 -38.45 -8.10
C GLN A 60 39.33 -38.30 -7.18
N VAL A 61 39.37 -38.90 -5.98
CA VAL A 61 38.28 -38.75 -5.01
C VAL A 61 38.12 -37.28 -4.57
N PHE A 62 39.21 -36.59 -4.33
CA PHE A 62 39.19 -35.17 -3.98
C PHE A 62 38.55 -34.34 -5.10
N LEU A 63 38.98 -34.51 -6.34
CA LEU A 63 38.44 -33.80 -7.49
C LEU A 63 36.97 -34.16 -7.74
N ALA A 64 36.60 -35.43 -7.54
CA ALA A 64 35.19 -35.89 -7.71
C ALA A 64 34.22 -35.24 -6.71
N ILE A 65 34.73 -34.74 -5.57
CA ILE A 65 33.93 -34.03 -4.58
C ILE A 65 33.99 -32.51 -4.86
N VAL A 66 35.17 -31.97 -5.08
CA VAL A 66 35.41 -30.51 -5.18
C VAL A 66 34.76 -29.93 -6.45
N ILE A 67 34.90 -30.61 -7.60
CA ILE A 67 34.35 -30.08 -8.87
C ILE A 67 32.83 -29.96 -8.83
N PRO A 68 32.05 -31.00 -8.46
CA PRO A 68 30.61 -30.88 -8.37
C PRO A 68 30.13 -29.84 -7.34
N THR A 69 30.82 -29.73 -6.20
CA THR A 69 30.48 -28.71 -5.19
C THR A 69 30.68 -27.28 -5.72
N LEU A 70 31.77 -27.01 -6.41
CA LEU A 70 32.00 -25.70 -7.02
C LEU A 70 30.99 -25.39 -8.12
N LEU A 71 30.64 -26.38 -8.96
CA LEU A 71 29.62 -26.24 -9.98
C LEU A 71 28.24 -25.96 -9.37
N ALA A 72 27.89 -26.66 -8.30
CA ALA A 72 26.63 -26.44 -7.57
C ALA A 72 26.55 -25.02 -6.95
N LEU A 73 27.65 -24.57 -6.35
CA LEU A 73 27.76 -23.20 -5.81
C LEU A 73 27.64 -22.14 -6.91
N ALA A 74 28.30 -22.33 -8.04
CA ALA A 74 28.19 -21.44 -9.20
C ALA A 74 26.76 -21.40 -9.76
N ALA A 75 26.13 -22.55 -9.90
CA ALA A 75 24.74 -22.63 -10.35
C ALA A 75 23.76 -21.94 -9.37
N CYS A 76 23.96 -22.13 -8.08
CA CYS A 76 23.19 -21.47 -7.02
C CYS A 76 23.37 -19.94 -7.08
N ALA A 77 24.60 -19.47 -7.20
CA ALA A 77 24.88 -18.03 -7.33
C ALA A 77 24.22 -17.42 -8.56
N ILE A 78 24.30 -18.07 -9.71
CA ILE A 78 23.63 -17.63 -10.94
C ILE A 78 22.11 -17.61 -10.76
N TRP A 79 21.53 -18.60 -10.10
CA TRP A 79 20.10 -18.66 -9.82
C TRP A 79 19.63 -17.54 -8.93
N ILE A 80 20.38 -17.26 -7.82
CA ILE A 80 20.10 -16.13 -6.90
C ILE A 80 20.18 -14.79 -7.65
N ILE A 81 21.21 -14.57 -8.46
CA ILE A 81 21.34 -13.33 -9.24
C ILE A 81 20.16 -13.16 -10.20
N ARG A 82 19.72 -14.24 -10.86
CA ARG A 82 18.54 -14.19 -11.73
C ARG A 82 17.26 -13.88 -10.97
N LEU A 83 17.10 -14.46 -9.78
CA LEU A 83 15.95 -14.19 -8.92
C LEU A 83 15.90 -12.72 -8.48
N LEU A 84 17.02 -12.20 -7.98
CA LEU A 84 17.13 -10.79 -7.57
C LEU A 84 16.86 -9.80 -8.72
N ARG A 85 17.38 -10.11 -9.92
CA ARG A 85 17.09 -9.28 -11.10
C ARG A 85 15.62 -9.29 -11.51
N ARG A 86 14.95 -10.45 -11.39
CA ARG A 86 13.49 -10.53 -11.66
C ARG A 86 12.68 -9.74 -10.66
N GLU A 87 13.04 -9.80 -9.39
CA GLU A 87 12.36 -9.01 -8.34
C GLU A 87 12.58 -7.50 -8.56
N ALA A 88 13.81 -7.07 -8.86
CA ALA A 88 14.10 -5.68 -9.18
C ALA A 88 13.27 -5.16 -10.36
N GLN A 89 13.18 -5.93 -11.45
CA GLN A 89 12.37 -5.58 -12.62
C GLN A 89 10.86 -5.50 -12.31
N LYS A 90 10.35 -6.40 -11.45
CA LYS A 90 8.94 -6.35 -11.03
C LYS A 90 8.64 -5.12 -10.18
N ASN A 91 9.55 -4.77 -9.27
CA ASN A 91 9.40 -3.59 -8.43
C ASN A 91 9.42 -2.31 -9.27
N GLU A 92 10.35 -2.19 -10.21
CA GLU A 92 10.42 -1.05 -11.13
C GLU A 92 9.13 -0.93 -11.97
N ALA A 93 8.65 -2.03 -12.55
CA ALA A 93 7.40 -2.03 -13.30
C ALA A 93 6.17 -1.71 -12.43
N LEU A 94 6.17 -2.11 -11.16
CA LEU A 94 5.12 -1.77 -10.21
C LEU A 94 5.15 -0.28 -9.86
N GLU A 95 6.33 0.29 -9.61
CA GLU A 95 6.50 1.72 -9.35
C GLU A 95 6.02 2.56 -10.55
N GLU A 96 6.45 2.20 -11.77
CA GLU A 96 5.96 2.88 -12.98
C GLU A 96 4.44 2.78 -13.14
N ALA A 97 3.85 1.62 -12.84
CA ALA A 97 2.40 1.44 -12.91
C ALA A 97 1.66 2.28 -11.86
N LEU A 98 2.20 2.38 -10.64
CA LEU A 98 1.66 3.21 -9.57
C LEU A 98 1.75 4.71 -9.92
N GLU A 99 2.89 5.18 -10.45
CA GLU A 99 3.06 6.57 -10.88
C GLU A 99 2.11 6.92 -12.03
N ARG A 100 1.98 6.02 -13.01
CA ARG A 100 1.04 6.20 -14.14
C ARG A 100 -0.40 6.25 -13.64
N ASN A 101 -0.78 5.39 -12.70
CA ASN A 101 -2.12 5.38 -12.12
C ASN A 101 -2.39 6.68 -11.35
N ALA A 102 -1.44 7.15 -10.55
CA ALA A 102 -1.54 8.42 -9.85
C ALA A 102 -1.66 9.62 -10.80
N MET A 103 -0.96 9.58 -11.95
CA MET A 103 -1.07 10.61 -12.97
C MET A 103 -2.46 10.61 -13.65
N LEU A 104 -2.95 9.43 -14.04
CA LEU A 104 -4.29 9.29 -14.63
C LEU A 104 -5.38 9.74 -13.65
N PHE A 105 -5.24 9.39 -12.39
CA PHE A 105 -6.17 9.82 -11.35
C PHE A 105 -6.22 11.34 -11.23
N ARG A 106 -5.07 12.02 -11.22
CA ARG A 106 -4.97 13.48 -11.24
C ARG A 106 -5.65 14.09 -12.47
N GLU A 107 -5.41 13.54 -13.64
CA GLU A 107 -6.02 14.02 -14.90
C GLU A 107 -7.54 13.88 -14.87
N ILE A 108 -8.08 12.76 -14.37
CA ILE A 108 -9.53 12.57 -14.22
C ILE A 108 -10.11 13.65 -13.30
N HIS A 109 -9.47 13.91 -12.14
CA HIS A 109 -9.93 14.96 -11.22
C HIS A 109 -9.92 16.35 -11.86
N HIS A 110 -8.86 16.71 -12.58
CA HIS A 110 -8.81 17.97 -13.31
C HIS A 110 -9.93 18.07 -14.34
N ARG A 111 -10.22 17.01 -15.07
CA ARG A 111 -11.33 16.98 -16.06
C ARG A 111 -12.69 17.08 -15.38
N VAL A 112 -12.93 16.38 -14.29
CA VAL A 112 -14.18 16.48 -13.52
C VAL A 112 -14.39 17.91 -13.02
N LYS A 113 -13.37 18.55 -12.43
CA LYS A 113 -13.44 19.94 -12.00
C LYS A 113 -13.75 20.89 -13.16
N ASN A 114 -13.09 20.74 -14.30
CA ASN A 114 -13.33 21.52 -15.49
C ASN A 114 -14.78 21.34 -16.04
N ASN A 115 -15.27 20.09 -16.03
CA ASN A 115 -16.63 19.79 -16.45
C ASN A 115 -17.68 20.44 -15.51
N MET A 116 -17.44 20.42 -14.20
CA MET A 116 -18.31 21.09 -13.22
C MET A 116 -18.32 22.61 -13.44
N GLN A 117 -17.15 23.22 -13.70
CA GLN A 117 -17.07 24.66 -14.02
C GLN A 117 -17.79 25.00 -15.33
N ALA A 118 -17.65 24.15 -16.36
CA ALA A 118 -18.37 24.33 -17.61
C ALA A 118 -19.89 24.23 -17.40
N MET A 119 -20.37 23.28 -16.58
CA MET A 119 -21.78 23.17 -16.22
C MET A 119 -22.27 24.41 -15.46
N GLN A 120 -21.48 24.94 -14.52
CA GLN A 120 -21.82 26.20 -13.83
C GLN A 120 -21.94 27.37 -14.80
N ALA A 121 -21.03 27.50 -15.77
CA ALA A 121 -21.09 28.52 -16.80
C ALA A 121 -22.32 28.38 -17.70
N LEU A 122 -22.65 27.15 -18.13
CA LEU A 122 -23.86 26.87 -18.93
C LEU A 122 -25.12 27.26 -18.18
N VAL A 123 -25.21 26.92 -16.88
CA VAL A 123 -26.37 27.33 -16.05
C VAL A 123 -26.46 28.83 -15.93
N ALA A 124 -25.34 29.53 -15.76
CA ALA A 124 -25.33 31.02 -15.71
C ALA A 124 -25.71 31.67 -17.03
N MET A 125 -25.44 31.05 -18.18
CA MET A 125 -25.82 31.55 -19.51
C MET A 125 -27.31 31.37 -19.80
N HIS A 126 -27.97 30.36 -19.21
CA HIS A 126 -29.40 30.17 -19.35
C HIS A 126 -30.13 31.07 -18.34
N LYS A 127 -31.08 31.89 -18.81
CA LYS A 127 -31.88 32.76 -17.95
C LYS A 127 -32.88 31.96 -17.11
N LEU A 128 -32.37 31.18 -16.18
CA LEU A 128 -33.18 30.41 -15.22
C LEU A 128 -33.67 31.32 -14.10
N PRO A 129 -34.83 30.99 -13.48
CA PRO A 129 -35.25 31.68 -12.26
C PRO A 129 -34.14 31.66 -11.22
N LYS A 130 -33.84 32.79 -10.59
CA LYS A 130 -32.71 32.93 -9.63
C LYS A 130 -32.65 31.83 -8.58
N ALA A 131 -33.78 31.38 -8.07
CA ALA A 131 -33.85 30.31 -7.09
C ALA A 131 -33.37 28.95 -7.65
N VAL A 132 -33.66 28.65 -8.93
CA VAL A 132 -33.20 27.42 -9.60
C VAL A 132 -31.70 27.49 -9.87
N GLU A 133 -31.23 28.62 -10.37
CA GLU A 133 -29.79 28.87 -10.63
C GLU A 133 -28.95 28.72 -9.35
N THR A 134 -29.39 29.37 -8.26
CA THR A 134 -28.68 29.28 -6.96
C THR A 134 -28.65 27.84 -6.45
N ASN A 135 -29.77 27.11 -6.49
CA ASN A 135 -29.81 25.72 -6.07
C ASN A 135 -28.86 24.83 -6.87
N PHE A 136 -28.82 25.04 -8.21
CA PHE A 136 -27.94 24.26 -9.08
C PHE A 136 -26.45 24.54 -8.80
N LYS A 137 -26.10 25.82 -8.62
CA LYS A 137 -24.75 26.23 -8.25
C LYS A 137 -24.28 25.62 -6.92
N LEU A 138 -25.16 25.59 -5.91
CA LEU A 138 -24.86 24.98 -4.61
C LEU A 138 -24.62 23.47 -4.70
N ARG A 139 -25.41 22.77 -5.50
CA ARG A 139 -25.23 21.32 -5.73
C ARG A 139 -23.90 21.03 -6.44
N LEU A 140 -23.56 21.80 -7.46
CA LEU A 140 -22.28 21.67 -8.15
C LEU A 140 -21.10 22.02 -7.22
N ALA A 141 -21.26 23.01 -6.34
CA ALA A 141 -20.25 23.36 -5.35
C ALA A 141 -20.05 22.21 -4.34
N ALA A 142 -21.12 21.59 -3.84
CA ALA A 142 -21.02 20.42 -2.97
C ALA A 142 -20.28 19.26 -3.64
N MET A 143 -20.60 18.95 -4.91
CA MET A 143 -19.86 17.93 -5.69
C MET A 143 -18.38 18.31 -5.86
N SER A 144 -18.06 19.58 -6.12
CA SER A 144 -16.68 20.06 -6.25
C SER A 144 -15.90 19.90 -4.95
N THR A 145 -16.54 20.19 -3.81
CA THR A 145 -15.92 20.01 -2.48
C THR A 145 -15.57 18.56 -2.22
N VAL A 146 -16.44 17.62 -2.58
CA VAL A 146 -16.14 16.17 -2.48
C VAL A 146 -14.89 15.83 -3.28
N HIS A 147 -14.85 16.25 -4.54
CA HIS A 147 -13.70 15.97 -5.41
C HIS A 147 -12.41 16.62 -4.90
N GLU A 148 -12.46 17.81 -4.31
CA GLU A 148 -11.28 18.45 -3.70
C GLU A 148 -10.78 17.71 -2.46
N HIS A 149 -11.68 17.23 -1.60
CA HIS A 149 -11.30 16.43 -0.44
C HIS A 149 -10.71 15.06 -0.84
N MET A 150 -11.24 14.43 -1.89
CA MET A 150 -10.69 13.18 -2.43
C MET A 150 -9.24 13.33 -2.92
N TYR A 151 -8.87 14.51 -3.42
CA TYR A 151 -7.53 14.78 -3.96
C TYR A 151 -6.49 15.07 -2.88
N ASN A 152 -6.87 15.78 -1.81
CA ASN A 152 -5.93 16.31 -0.81
C ASN A 152 -5.46 15.28 0.23
N HIS A 153 -6.05 14.08 0.24
CA HIS A 153 -5.68 13.02 1.17
C HIS A 153 -5.18 11.81 0.37
N ASP A 154 -3.88 11.52 0.48
CA ASP A 154 -3.16 10.38 -0.16
C ASP A 154 -3.69 8.98 0.25
N LYS A 155 -4.79 8.88 0.98
CA LYS A 155 -5.44 7.63 1.35
C LYS A 155 -6.62 7.36 0.43
N TYR A 156 -6.38 6.53 -0.56
CA TYR A 156 -7.25 6.19 -1.68
C TYR A 156 -8.61 5.51 -1.33
N ALA A 157 -8.93 5.29 -0.09
CA ALA A 157 -10.12 4.51 0.28
C ALA A 157 -11.17 5.27 1.09
N THR A 158 -10.79 6.17 2.00
CA THR A 158 -11.74 6.78 2.94
C THR A 158 -11.46 8.26 3.20
N LEU A 159 -12.52 9.02 3.50
CA LEU A 159 -12.49 10.42 3.91
C LEU A 159 -12.71 10.56 5.41
N ASP A 160 -12.04 11.52 6.02
CA ASP A 160 -12.24 11.92 7.41
C ASP A 160 -13.56 12.71 7.54
N ALA A 161 -14.55 12.13 8.22
CA ALA A 161 -15.88 12.73 8.35
C ALA A 161 -15.87 14.11 9.01
N PRO A 162 -15.16 14.39 10.11
CA PRO A 162 -15.07 15.71 10.71
C PRO A 162 -14.64 16.79 9.72
N ALA A 163 -13.52 16.59 9.03
CA ALA A 163 -13.00 17.55 8.07
C ALA A 163 -13.94 17.74 6.88
N PHE A 164 -14.48 16.63 6.35
CA PHE A 164 -15.36 16.62 5.20
C PHE A 164 -16.70 17.31 5.47
N ILE A 165 -17.44 16.88 6.50
CA ILE A 165 -18.76 17.44 6.85
C ILE A 165 -18.64 18.90 7.25
N THR A 166 -17.60 19.26 8.00
CA THR A 166 -17.32 20.66 8.34
C THR A 166 -17.16 21.51 7.11
N SER A 167 -16.33 21.09 6.15
CA SER A 167 -16.09 21.82 4.91
C SER A 167 -17.37 21.99 4.07
N VAL A 168 -18.12 20.91 3.87
CA VAL A 168 -19.38 20.95 3.13
C VAL A 168 -20.37 21.92 3.77
N THR A 169 -20.56 21.81 5.09
CA THR A 169 -21.54 22.62 5.80
C THR A 169 -21.16 24.09 5.84
N GLN A 170 -19.88 24.41 6.11
CA GLN A 170 -19.38 25.77 6.10
C GLN A 170 -19.51 26.44 4.72
N ASN A 171 -19.26 25.71 3.63
CA ASN A 171 -19.45 26.22 2.27
C ASN A 171 -20.91 26.59 1.99
N ILE A 172 -21.86 25.78 2.47
CA ILE A 172 -23.30 26.06 2.35
C ILE A 172 -23.67 27.33 3.13
N PHE A 173 -23.23 27.44 4.37
CA PHE A 173 -23.47 28.62 5.22
C PHE A 173 -22.88 29.89 4.61
N LYS A 174 -21.63 29.83 4.16
CA LYS A 174 -20.94 30.95 3.48
C LYS A 174 -21.71 31.42 2.25
N ALA A 175 -22.22 30.50 1.45
CA ALA A 175 -23.00 30.84 0.26
C ALA A 175 -24.34 31.50 0.59
N HIS A 176 -24.90 31.27 1.77
CA HIS A 176 -26.14 31.86 2.26
C HIS A 176 -25.92 33.09 3.17
N GLY A 177 -24.67 33.46 3.46
CA GLY A 177 -24.34 34.57 4.38
C GLY A 177 -24.74 34.32 5.83
N ALA A 178 -24.79 33.06 6.26
CA ALA A 178 -25.32 32.61 7.57
C ALA A 178 -24.27 31.91 8.45
N SER A 179 -23.05 32.44 8.55
CA SER A 179 -21.93 31.75 9.20
C SER A 179 -22.03 31.63 10.73
N ASP A 180 -22.86 32.43 11.40
CA ASP A 180 -22.79 32.62 12.86
C ASP A 180 -23.67 31.64 13.67
N HIS A 181 -24.47 30.79 13.02
CA HIS A 181 -25.48 29.96 13.68
C HIS A 181 -25.33 28.45 13.40
N LEU A 182 -24.09 28.01 13.12
CA LEU A 182 -23.78 26.62 12.86
C LEU A 182 -23.12 25.98 14.08
N SER A 183 -23.68 24.87 14.57
CA SER A 183 -23.05 23.99 15.58
C SER A 183 -22.74 22.64 14.94
N LEU A 184 -21.52 22.17 15.12
CA LEU A 184 -21.03 20.89 14.59
C LEU A 184 -20.59 19.98 15.75
N ASP A 185 -21.05 18.72 15.74
CA ASP A 185 -20.67 17.69 16.70
C ASP A 185 -20.49 16.35 15.97
N ILE A 186 -19.28 16.12 15.47
CA ILE A 186 -18.97 15.05 14.51
C ILE A 186 -17.94 14.11 15.10
N ASP A 187 -18.30 12.84 15.24
CA ASP A 187 -17.40 11.77 15.68
C ASP A 187 -16.36 11.45 14.61
N GLN A 188 -15.23 10.91 15.04
CA GLN A 188 -14.17 10.45 14.15
C GLN A 188 -14.61 9.18 13.42
N VAL A 189 -15.04 9.33 12.19
CA VAL A 189 -15.57 8.26 11.33
C VAL A 189 -14.91 8.35 9.97
N SER A 190 -14.58 7.21 9.39
CA SER A 190 -14.16 7.11 7.99
C SER A 190 -15.37 6.91 7.07
N ILE A 191 -15.46 7.72 6.02
CA ILE A 191 -16.53 7.66 5.02
C ILE A 191 -15.93 7.19 3.70
N ASP A 192 -16.58 6.23 3.05
CA ASP A 192 -16.18 5.78 1.72
C ASP A 192 -16.37 6.89 0.68
N HIS A 193 -15.51 6.94 -0.32
CA HIS A 193 -15.59 7.89 -1.42
C HIS A 193 -16.92 7.85 -2.18
N GLU A 194 -17.49 6.66 -2.36
CA GLU A 194 -18.80 6.49 -3.02
C GLU A 194 -19.91 7.12 -2.19
N GLN A 195 -19.83 7.01 -0.87
CA GLN A 195 -20.79 7.59 0.06
C GLN A 195 -20.64 9.10 0.19
N ALA A 196 -19.40 9.63 0.08
CA ALA A 196 -19.12 11.05 0.29
C ALA A 196 -19.94 11.97 -0.61
N THR A 197 -20.10 11.63 -1.91
CA THR A 197 -20.89 12.41 -2.85
C THR A 197 -22.37 12.45 -2.44
N SER A 198 -22.93 11.29 -2.11
CA SER A 198 -24.32 11.17 -1.70
C SER A 198 -24.58 11.90 -0.38
N LEU A 199 -23.65 11.79 0.57
CA LEU A 199 -23.72 12.47 1.86
C LEU A 199 -23.62 13.99 1.71
N ALA A 200 -22.69 14.51 0.88
CA ALA A 200 -22.59 15.95 0.61
C ALA A 200 -23.85 16.51 -0.04
N MET A 201 -24.43 15.82 -1.00
CA MET A 201 -25.67 16.26 -1.66
C MET A 201 -26.84 16.24 -0.70
N LEU A 202 -26.94 15.22 0.16
CA LEU A 202 -27.97 15.13 1.17
C LEU A 202 -27.85 16.26 2.21
N ILE A 203 -26.65 16.48 2.75
CA ILE A 203 -26.38 17.60 3.68
C ILE A 203 -26.73 18.92 3.01
N ASN A 204 -26.33 19.12 1.76
CA ASN A 204 -26.64 20.36 1.02
C ASN A 204 -28.16 20.60 0.92
N GLU A 205 -28.94 19.57 0.59
CA GLU A 205 -30.37 19.71 0.47
C GLU A 205 -31.06 19.98 1.80
N VAL A 206 -30.68 19.23 2.87
CA VAL A 206 -31.28 19.39 4.20
C VAL A 206 -30.90 20.73 4.81
N VAL A 207 -29.62 21.08 4.84
CA VAL A 207 -29.13 22.36 5.40
C VAL A 207 -29.68 23.55 4.61
N THR A 208 -29.73 23.48 3.28
CA THR A 208 -30.34 24.54 2.46
C THR A 208 -31.85 24.71 2.72
N ASN A 209 -32.55 23.62 2.96
CA ASN A 209 -33.96 23.68 3.36
C ASN A 209 -34.11 24.33 4.74
N SER A 210 -33.28 23.96 5.70
CA SER A 210 -33.28 24.58 7.02
C SER A 210 -33.00 26.09 6.93
N LEU A 211 -31.94 26.51 6.21
CA LEU A 211 -31.63 27.94 6.01
C LEU A 211 -32.70 28.74 5.35
N LYS A 212 -33.53 28.13 4.45
CA LYS A 212 -34.64 28.79 3.77
C LYS A 212 -35.90 28.88 4.63
N HIS A 213 -36.16 27.90 5.45
CA HIS A 213 -37.46 27.71 6.09
C HIS A 213 -37.42 27.86 7.62
N ALA A 214 -36.20 27.76 8.25
CA ALA A 214 -36.05 27.82 9.69
C ALA A 214 -35.86 29.26 10.25
N LYS A 215 -36.41 30.28 9.57
CA LYS A 215 -36.39 31.62 10.15
C LYS A 215 -37.32 31.66 11.36
N SER A 216 -36.70 31.81 12.55
CA SER A 216 -37.46 32.09 13.80
C SER A 216 -38.10 33.48 13.70
N GLU A 217 -39.01 33.80 14.62
CA GLU A 217 -39.58 35.13 14.78
C GLU A 217 -38.51 36.21 15.06
N GLU A 218 -37.34 35.82 15.59
CA GLU A 218 -36.16 36.65 15.79
C GLU A 218 -35.27 36.79 14.53
N GLY A 219 -35.60 36.11 13.43
CA GLY A 219 -34.95 36.27 12.11
C GLY A 219 -33.67 35.47 11.90
N THR A 220 -33.20 34.71 12.88
CA THR A 220 -31.94 33.91 12.80
C THR A 220 -32.24 32.42 12.84
N ALA A 221 -31.66 31.68 11.89
CA ALA A 221 -31.75 30.21 11.88
C ALA A 221 -30.55 29.60 12.60
N GLU A 222 -30.79 28.80 13.64
CA GLU A 222 -29.75 27.98 14.27
C GLU A 222 -29.81 26.57 13.70
N ILE A 223 -28.69 26.09 13.18
CA ILE A 223 -28.60 24.75 12.61
C ILE A 223 -27.52 23.97 13.32
N ARG A 224 -27.88 22.77 13.76
CA ARG A 224 -26.95 21.81 14.36
C ARG A 224 -26.80 20.63 13.41
N VAL A 225 -25.54 20.27 13.14
CA VAL A 225 -25.20 19.06 12.37
C VAL A 225 -24.36 18.16 13.28
N SER A 226 -24.83 16.95 13.50
CA SER A 226 -24.09 15.95 14.28
C SER A 226 -24.01 14.63 13.54
N LEU A 227 -22.86 13.97 13.65
CA LEU A 227 -22.65 12.60 13.18
C LEU A 227 -22.16 11.79 14.37
N LYS A 228 -22.90 10.75 14.74
CA LYS A 228 -22.58 9.88 15.86
C LYS A 228 -22.51 8.43 15.43
N LEU A 229 -21.47 7.72 15.89
CA LEU A 229 -21.39 6.29 15.73
C LEU A 229 -22.47 5.63 16.61
N LEU A 230 -23.30 4.80 16.02
CA LEU A 230 -24.24 3.94 16.73
C LEU A 230 -23.56 2.63 17.18
N ASN A 231 -22.69 2.12 16.32
CA ASN A 231 -21.83 0.95 16.54
C ASN A 231 -20.68 0.99 15.53
N GLU A 232 -19.85 -0.07 15.47
CA GLU A 232 -18.70 -0.14 14.54
C GLU A 232 -19.07 -0.10 13.06
N GLU A 233 -20.30 -0.41 12.69
CA GLU A 233 -20.76 -0.54 11.30
C GLU A 233 -21.73 0.56 10.87
N LYS A 234 -22.27 1.36 11.80
CA LYS A 234 -23.33 2.33 11.51
C LYS A 234 -23.10 3.66 12.19
N ALA A 235 -23.44 4.72 11.48
CA ALA A 235 -23.49 6.08 12.01
C ALA A 235 -24.89 6.69 11.82
N ASN A 236 -25.20 7.69 12.63
CA ASN A 236 -26.41 8.51 12.52
C ASN A 236 -26.02 9.96 12.29
N LEU A 237 -26.42 10.50 11.15
CA LEU A 237 -26.34 11.91 10.83
C LEU A 237 -27.64 12.59 11.27
N ILE A 238 -27.54 13.58 12.14
CA ILE A 238 -28.68 14.40 12.55
C ILE A 238 -28.44 15.84 12.12
N ILE A 239 -29.42 16.43 11.44
CA ILE A 239 -29.44 17.85 11.09
C ILE A 239 -30.71 18.43 11.71
N ALA A 240 -30.56 19.34 12.65
CA ALA A 240 -31.66 19.95 13.37
C ALA A 240 -31.65 21.47 13.19
N ASP A 241 -32.82 22.07 13.07
CA ASP A 241 -33.02 23.51 13.03
C ASP A 241 -34.02 23.98 14.13
N ASN A 242 -34.02 25.27 14.40
CA ASN A 242 -34.93 25.92 15.36
C ASN A 242 -36.15 26.59 14.70
N GLY A 243 -36.49 26.20 13.47
CA GLY A 243 -37.58 26.81 12.69
C GLY A 243 -38.96 26.37 13.13
N PRO A 244 -40.00 26.83 12.41
CA PRO A 244 -41.38 26.46 12.71
C PRO A 244 -41.70 24.99 12.41
N GLY A 245 -40.75 24.25 11.80
CA GLY A 245 -40.95 22.87 11.37
C GLY A 245 -41.92 22.72 10.20
N PHE A 246 -42.17 21.47 9.84
CA PHE A 246 -43.17 21.13 8.83
C PHE A 246 -43.76 19.74 9.11
N ASP A 247 -45.02 19.54 8.65
CA ASP A 247 -45.57 18.19 8.67
C ASP A 247 -45.15 17.43 7.38
N PRO A 248 -44.38 16.32 7.53
CA PRO A 248 -43.92 15.54 6.40
C PRO A 248 -45.05 14.97 5.53
N LYS A 249 -46.25 14.79 6.09
CA LYS A 249 -47.42 14.22 5.38
C LYS A 249 -48.13 15.22 4.47
N THR A 250 -48.00 16.50 4.75
CA THR A 250 -48.69 17.57 4.02
C THR A 250 -47.82 18.26 2.99
N ARG A 251 -46.49 18.00 2.99
CA ARG A 251 -45.58 18.67 2.07
C ARG A 251 -45.62 18.04 0.67
N PRO A 252 -45.80 18.84 -0.40
CA PRO A 252 -45.70 18.31 -1.74
C PRO A 252 -44.31 17.78 -2.04
N ILE A 253 -44.23 16.62 -2.69
CA ILE A 253 -42.95 16.03 -3.14
C ILE A 253 -42.31 16.99 -4.15
N ASN A 254 -41.24 17.64 -3.72
CA ASN A 254 -40.46 18.53 -4.58
C ASN A 254 -39.15 17.86 -5.01
N MET A 255 -38.34 18.56 -5.82
CA MET A 255 -37.07 18.04 -6.32
C MET A 255 -36.08 17.73 -5.18
N GLY A 256 -36.01 18.58 -4.15
CA GLY A 256 -35.14 18.37 -2.98
C GLY A 256 -35.48 17.10 -2.22
N THR A 257 -36.77 16.83 -1.99
CA THR A 257 -37.24 15.59 -1.32
C THR A 257 -36.83 14.33 -2.13
N LYS A 258 -36.97 14.39 -3.47
CA LYS A 258 -36.54 13.27 -4.34
C LYS A 258 -35.02 13.04 -4.26
N ILE A 259 -34.23 14.11 -4.16
CA ILE A 259 -32.78 14.01 -4.01
C ILE A 259 -32.44 13.38 -2.66
N ILE A 260 -33.04 13.86 -1.56
CA ILE A 260 -32.79 13.28 -0.22
C ILE A 260 -33.13 11.79 -0.24
N GLN A 261 -34.24 11.39 -0.81
CA GLN A 261 -34.66 9.99 -0.94
C GLN A 261 -33.63 9.18 -1.78
N GLY A 262 -33.20 9.70 -2.93
CA GLY A 262 -32.23 9.04 -3.80
C GLY A 262 -30.86 8.88 -3.13
N MET A 263 -30.39 9.93 -2.44
CA MET A 263 -29.11 9.90 -1.73
C MET A 263 -29.12 8.96 -0.51
N ALA A 264 -30.21 8.95 0.25
CA ALA A 264 -30.38 8.00 1.35
C ALA A 264 -30.38 6.55 0.86
N LEU A 265 -30.99 6.27 -0.29
CA LEU A 265 -30.96 4.95 -0.92
C LEU A 265 -29.54 4.56 -1.36
N GLN A 266 -28.79 5.48 -1.98
CA GLN A 266 -27.39 5.24 -2.38
C GLN A 266 -26.46 5.01 -1.18
N LEU A 267 -26.77 5.65 -0.05
CA LEU A 267 -26.07 5.44 1.22
C LEU A 267 -26.50 4.15 1.93
N HIS A 268 -27.40 3.36 1.34
CA HIS A 268 -28.03 2.20 2.01
C HIS A 268 -28.62 2.57 3.38
N GLY A 269 -29.05 3.81 3.52
CA GLY A 269 -29.51 4.39 4.78
C GLY A 269 -31.02 4.49 4.90
N THR A 270 -31.47 4.65 6.14
CA THR A 270 -32.86 4.92 6.48
C THR A 270 -32.95 6.31 7.09
N TYR A 271 -33.83 7.17 6.56
CA TYR A 271 -34.00 8.51 7.08
C TYR A 271 -35.41 8.74 7.66
N SER A 272 -35.48 9.65 8.58
CA SER A 272 -36.74 10.09 9.19
C SER A 272 -36.74 11.60 9.46
N TYR A 273 -37.90 12.14 9.64
CA TYR A 273 -38.11 13.50 10.13
C TYR A 273 -38.89 13.48 11.42
N ALA A 274 -38.47 14.28 12.38
CA ALA A 274 -39.20 14.56 13.60
C ALA A 274 -39.34 16.08 13.78
N PHE A 275 -40.27 16.46 14.62
CA PHE A 275 -40.52 17.84 14.99
C PHE A 275 -40.46 18.00 16.54
N ASP A 276 -39.54 18.82 16.99
CA ASP A 276 -39.40 19.23 18.40
C ASP A 276 -38.85 20.64 18.43
N LYS A 277 -39.75 21.65 18.45
CA LYS A 277 -39.38 23.07 18.37
C LYS A 277 -38.45 23.42 17.21
N GLY A 278 -38.64 22.76 16.08
CA GLY A 278 -37.86 22.84 14.87
C GLY A 278 -37.95 21.54 14.07
N THR A 279 -37.21 21.45 12.96
CA THR A 279 -37.13 20.22 12.18
C THR A 279 -35.91 19.42 12.60
N ILE A 280 -36.09 18.13 12.83
CA ILE A 280 -34.98 17.17 13.06
C ILE A 280 -35.02 16.17 11.92
N PHE A 281 -33.99 16.21 11.08
CA PHE A 281 -33.70 15.18 10.09
C PHE A 281 -32.70 14.19 10.69
N SER A 282 -32.96 12.90 10.55
CA SER A 282 -32.06 11.82 10.98
C SER A 282 -31.84 10.83 9.86
N LEU A 283 -30.60 10.42 9.61
CA LEU A 283 -30.20 9.41 8.64
C LEU A 283 -29.27 8.41 9.30
N GLU A 284 -29.70 7.15 9.40
CA GLU A 284 -28.84 6.03 9.75
C GLU A 284 -28.28 5.39 8.48
N PHE A 285 -26.96 5.18 8.43
CA PHE A 285 -26.30 4.57 7.26
C PHE A 285 -25.07 3.77 7.70
N PRO A 286 -24.64 2.76 6.91
CA PRO A 286 -23.43 2.01 7.18
C PRO A 286 -22.19 2.87 6.98
N VAL A 287 -21.15 2.65 7.80
CA VAL A 287 -19.82 3.27 7.69
C VAL A 287 -18.77 2.18 7.49
N ALA A 288 -17.59 2.57 6.94
CA ALA A 288 -16.51 1.65 6.61
C ALA A 288 -15.66 1.25 7.83
#